data_bdabe207aa1eed39b0a9609680a2fb70
#
_entry.id   bdabe207aa1eed39b0a9609680a2fb70
#
_cell.length_a   1.000
_cell.length_b   1.000
_cell.length_c   1.000
_cell.angle_alpha   90.00
_cell.angle_beta   90.00
_cell.angle_gamma   90.00
#
_symmetry.space_group_name_H-M   'P 1'
#
loop_
_entity.id
_entity.type
_entity.pdbx_description
1 polymer ?
#
loop_
_entity_poly.entity_id
_entity_poly.type
_entity_poly.pdbx_seq_one_letter_code
_entity_poly.pdbx_strand_id
1 'polypeptide(L)'
;MTSSWGKLIFFLAIGFVLFALPKLMTLNLQTLAGYVVTFTYLMLPMDNLVNSLPVLGRAGVALKKIESLNISLTNRAEAQTVPVPIQQQWHQLQLKDITHTYHTEREDTSFVVGPLDLTLRPGELVFIVGGNGSGKSTLAKLLLGLYVPDSGEIYFDGQRIDDQNREWYRQHFAVVFADFFLFDRLLGLDRSDLDQEAAAYLRRLRLDHKVSVQDGKLSTTALSQGQRKRLTLLTAYLEHRPIFLFDEWAADQDPVFKDVFYTELLPQLRNQGRTILCISHDDHYFHLADRIIKLDYGQIEYDKALDRDPVQG
;
A
#
# COMPACT_ATOMS: atom_id res chain seq x y z
N MET A 1 32.79 -25.82 10.05
CA MET A 1 33.33 -27.19 9.94
C MET A 1 33.73 -27.60 8.51
N THR A 2 33.06 -27.16 7.47
CA THR A 2 33.37 -27.50 6.06
C THR A 2 34.72 -26.98 5.55
N SER A 3 35.20 -25.83 6.02
CA SER A 3 36.50 -25.25 5.63
C SER A 3 37.72 -26.09 6.07
N SER A 4 37.61 -26.84 7.19
CA SER A 4 38.71 -27.67 7.71
C SER A 4 38.94 -28.94 6.90
N TRP A 5 37.90 -29.57 6.39
CA TRP A 5 37.97 -30.76 5.56
C TRP A 5 38.60 -30.48 4.18
N GLY A 6 38.23 -29.34 3.55
CA GLY A 6 38.81 -28.91 2.29
C GLY A 6 40.33 -28.69 2.40
N LYS A 7 40.78 -28.05 3.47
CA LYS A 7 42.21 -27.87 3.76
C LYS A 7 42.94 -29.20 3.99
N LEU A 8 42.34 -30.12 4.72
CA LEU A 8 42.91 -31.45 4.96
C LEU A 8 43.13 -32.19 3.64
N ILE A 9 42.12 -32.25 2.77
CA ILE A 9 42.24 -32.93 1.45
C ILE A 9 43.30 -32.25 0.60
N PHE A 10 43.40 -30.94 0.62
CA PHE A 10 44.41 -30.19 -0.13
C PHE A 10 45.83 -30.50 0.35
N PHE A 11 46.09 -30.51 1.67
CA PHE A 11 47.39 -30.88 2.22
C PHE A 11 47.73 -32.34 1.99
N LEU A 12 46.74 -33.25 2.00
CA LEU A 12 46.95 -34.64 1.60
C LEU A 12 47.36 -34.76 0.13
N ALA A 13 46.74 -33.99 -0.78
CA ALA A 13 47.09 -33.97 -2.18
C ALA A 13 48.52 -33.46 -2.40
N ILE A 14 48.91 -32.38 -1.71
CA ILE A 14 50.32 -31.87 -1.77
C ILE A 14 51.29 -32.91 -1.21
N GLY A 15 50.96 -33.53 -0.07
CA GLY A 15 51.78 -34.62 0.50
C GLY A 15 51.92 -35.81 -0.44
N PHE A 16 50.88 -36.20 -1.13
CA PHE A 16 50.93 -37.23 -2.15
C PHE A 16 51.85 -36.85 -3.31
N VAL A 17 51.76 -35.63 -3.84
CA VAL A 17 52.62 -35.13 -4.92
C VAL A 17 54.07 -35.07 -4.49
N LEU A 18 54.36 -34.65 -3.25
CA LEU A 18 55.73 -34.53 -2.76
C LEU A 18 56.38 -35.86 -2.40
N PHE A 19 55.64 -36.79 -1.82
CA PHE A 19 56.24 -38.00 -1.24
C PHE A 19 55.93 -39.30 -1.98
N ALA A 20 54.76 -39.42 -2.62
CA ALA A 20 54.33 -40.62 -3.30
C ALA A 20 54.65 -40.59 -4.80
N LEU A 21 54.43 -39.47 -5.48
CA LEU A 21 54.63 -39.33 -6.90
C LEU A 21 56.15 -39.58 -7.35
N PRO A 22 57.17 -39.08 -6.61
CA PRO A 22 58.56 -39.34 -6.96
C PRO A 22 58.98 -40.79 -6.80
N LYS A 23 58.25 -41.60 -5.99
CA LYS A 23 58.51 -43.03 -5.87
C LYS A 23 57.88 -43.85 -7.00
N LEU A 24 56.84 -43.30 -7.64
CA LEU A 24 56.14 -43.95 -8.75
C LEU A 24 56.69 -43.58 -10.13
N MET A 25 57.30 -42.39 -10.23
CA MET A 25 57.81 -41.83 -11.49
C MET A 25 59.12 -41.10 -11.23
N THR A 26 60.05 -41.18 -12.17
CA THR A 26 61.31 -40.40 -12.13
C THR A 26 61.03 -38.95 -12.49
N LEU A 27 60.73 -38.14 -11.50
CA LEU A 27 60.50 -36.73 -11.69
C LEU A 27 61.71 -35.88 -11.39
N ASN A 28 61.97 -34.87 -12.24
CA ASN A 28 63.01 -33.89 -12.01
C ASN A 28 62.53 -32.94 -10.84
N LEU A 29 63.49 -32.53 -10.00
CA LEU A 29 63.26 -31.63 -8.86
C LEU A 29 62.56 -30.34 -9.29
N GLN A 30 62.93 -29.85 -10.48
CA GLN A 30 62.31 -28.63 -11.05
C GLN A 30 60.78 -28.79 -11.34
N THR A 31 60.35 -29.94 -11.84
CA THR A 31 58.96 -30.30 -12.11
C THR A 31 58.19 -30.46 -10.81
N LEU A 32 58.82 -31.08 -9.80
CA LEU A 32 58.19 -31.24 -8.48
C LEU A 32 57.98 -29.90 -7.81
N ALA A 33 58.93 -28.98 -7.84
CA ALA A 33 58.82 -27.63 -7.33
C ALA A 33 57.70 -26.85 -8.05
N GLY A 34 57.59 -27.02 -9.38
CA GLY A 34 56.49 -26.42 -10.18
C GLY A 34 55.09 -26.85 -9.72
N TYR A 35 54.91 -28.15 -9.47
CA TYR A 35 53.62 -28.67 -8.97
C TYR A 35 53.28 -28.10 -7.60
N VAL A 36 54.23 -28.05 -6.67
CA VAL A 36 53.98 -27.48 -5.32
C VAL A 36 53.60 -26.02 -5.39
N VAL A 37 54.30 -25.21 -6.19
CA VAL A 37 53.96 -23.79 -6.37
C VAL A 37 52.59 -23.65 -6.99
N THR A 38 52.24 -24.43 -8.01
CA THR A 38 50.92 -24.36 -8.66
C THR A 38 49.80 -24.75 -7.71
N PHE A 39 49.96 -25.85 -6.97
CA PHE A 39 48.95 -26.24 -5.97
C PHE A 39 48.80 -25.19 -4.87
N THR A 40 49.90 -24.63 -4.38
CA THR A 40 49.84 -23.58 -3.36
C THR A 40 49.13 -22.33 -3.87
N TYR A 41 49.35 -21.94 -5.13
CA TYR A 41 48.66 -20.81 -5.75
C TYR A 41 47.17 -21.04 -5.94
N LEU A 42 46.74 -22.27 -6.26
CA LEU A 42 45.31 -22.63 -6.43
C LEU A 42 44.54 -22.70 -5.12
N MET A 43 45.22 -22.75 -3.97
CA MET A 43 44.54 -22.87 -2.67
C MET A 43 43.58 -21.73 -2.38
N LEU A 44 44.01 -20.48 -2.58
CA LEU A 44 43.18 -19.26 -2.33
C LEU A 44 41.93 -19.17 -3.23
N PRO A 45 42.02 -19.35 -4.56
CA PRO A 45 40.85 -19.39 -5.43
C PRO A 45 39.86 -20.49 -5.07
N MET A 46 40.36 -21.68 -4.72
CA MET A 46 39.50 -22.80 -4.32
C MET A 46 38.81 -22.57 -2.99
N ASP A 47 39.49 -22.01 -1.98
CA ASP A 47 38.88 -21.62 -0.71
C ASP A 47 37.77 -20.55 -0.94
N ASN A 48 38.03 -19.59 -1.82
CA ASN A 48 37.02 -18.56 -2.16
C ASN A 48 35.77 -19.15 -2.84
N LEU A 49 35.95 -20.09 -3.77
CA LEU A 49 34.87 -20.81 -4.44
C LEU A 49 34.03 -21.60 -3.41
N VAL A 50 34.65 -22.39 -2.57
CA VAL A 50 33.97 -23.20 -1.55
C VAL A 50 33.21 -22.32 -0.55
N ASN A 51 33.78 -21.19 -0.14
CA ASN A 51 33.15 -20.26 0.78
C ASN A 51 32.00 -19.47 0.14
N SER A 52 31.96 -19.34 -1.17
CA SER A 52 30.88 -18.66 -1.91
C SER A 52 29.64 -19.55 -2.09
N LEU A 53 29.75 -20.87 -2.06
CA LEU A 53 28.61 -21.79 -2.22
C LEU A 53 27.51 -21.61 -1.19
N PRO A 54 27.78 -21.45 0.12
CA PRO A 54 26.71 -21.18 1.10
C PRO A 54 26.02 -19.83 0.90
N VAL A 55 26.72 -18.85 0.31
CA VAL A 55 26.13 -17.52 0.00
C VAL A 55 25.14 -17.65 -1.15
N LEU A 56 25.48 -18.39 -2.19
CA LEU A 56 24.58 -18.69 -3.31
C LEU A 56 23.36 -19.48 -2.85
N GLY A 57 23.53 -20.44 -1.95
CA GLY A 57 22.40 -21.17 -1.34
C GLY A 57 21.44 -20.24 -0.58
N ARG A 58 21.97 -19.32 0.22
CA ARG A 58 21.14 -18.33 0.95
C ARG A 58 20.45 -17.35 0.00
N ALA A 59 21.13 -16.92 -1.06
CA ALA A 59 20.53 -16.08 -2.09
C ALA A 59 19.36 -16.80 -2.80
N GLY A 60 19.51 -18.09 -3.12
CA GLY A 60 18.43 -18.90 -3.71
C GLY A 60 17.22 -19.05 -2.80
N VAL A 61 17.44 -19.22 -1.48
CA VAL A 61 16.33 -19.26 -0.51
C VAL A 61 15.64 -17.90 -0.39
N ALA A 62 16.40 -16.81 -0.37
CA ALA A 62 15.84 -15.45 -0.34
C ALA A 62 15.01 -15.15 -1.59
N LEU A 63 15.51 -15.52 -2.78
CA LEU A 63 14.77 -15.40 -4.04
C LEU A 63 13.46 -16.21 -4.03
N LYS A 64 13.49 -17.46 -3.59
CA LYS A 64 12.29 -18.28 -3.45
C LYS A 64 11.29 -17.67 -2.47
N LYS A 65 11.77 -17.06 -1.38
CA LYS A 65 10.89 -16.39 -0.42
C LYS A 65 10.26 -15.13 -1.02
N ILE A 66 10.99 -14.38 -1.84
CA ILE A 66 10.46 -13.24 -2.61
C ILE A 66 9.41 -13.72 -3.63
N GLU A 67 9.68 -14.81 -4.35
CA GLU A 67 8.71 -15.41 -5.27
C GLU A 67 7.46 -15.93 -4.54
N SER A 68 7.61 -16.56 -3.38
CA SER A 68 6.48 -17.06 -2.59
C SER A 68 5.60 -15.96 -2.02
N LEU A 69 6.15 -14.76 -1.81
CA LEU A 69 5.40 -13.55 -1.43
C LEU A 69 4.64 -12.95 -2.63
N ASN A 70 4.66 -13.61 -3.77
CA ASN A 70 3.96 -13.18 -5.00
C ASN A 70 4.37 -11.76 -5.46
N ILE A 71 5.52 -11.27 -5.01
CA ILE A 71 6.16 -10.05 -5.48
C ILE A 71 6.98 -10.43 -6.73
N SER A 72 6.31 -10.93 -7.75
CA SER A 72 6.93 -11.02 -9.06
C SER A 72 6.88 -9.61 -9.67
N LEU A 73 8.02 -8.95 -9.65
CA LEU A 73 8.20 -7.60 -10.20
C LEU A 73 7.86 -7.50 -11.70
N THR A 74 7.68 -8.62 -12.39
CA THR A 74 7.41 -8.68 -13.83
C THR A 74 5.95 -8.97 -14.20
N ASN A 75 5.21 -9.71 -13.37
CA ASN A 75 3.84 -10.15 -13.74
C ASN A 75 2.72 -9.30 -13.14
N ARG A 76 3.04 -8.31 -12.31
CA ARG A 76 2.08 -7.37 -11.71
C ARG A 76 2.47 -5.89 -11.93
N ALA A 77 3.38 -5.62 -12.87
CA ALA A 77 3.57 -4.26 -13.33
C ALA A 77 2.25 -3.85 -14.01
N GLU A 78 1.49 -2.98 -13.35
CA GLU A 78 0.32 -2.36 -13.98
C GLU A 78 0.79 -1.69 -15.26
N ALA A 79 0.01 -1.86 -16.33
CA ALA A 79 0.34 -1.25 -17.61
C ALA A 79 0.50 0.26 -17.38
N GLN A 80 1.62 0.84 -17.84
CA GLN A 80 1.76 2.30 -17.87
C GLN A 80 0.70 2.85 -18.82
N THR A 81 -0.45 3.18 -18.28
CA THR A 81 -1.54 3.77 -19.04
C THR A 81 -1.18 5.21 -19.38
N VAL A 82 -1.41 5.58 -20.63
CA VAL A 82 -1.44 6.98 -21.05
C VAL A 82 -2.38 7.73 -20.11
N PRO A 83 -2.02 8.93 -19.60
CA PRO A 83 -2.88 9.70 -18.72
C PRO A 83 -4.25 9.90 -19.36
N VAL A 84 -5.24 9.16 -18.93
CA VAL A 84 -6.63 9.37 -19.33
C VAL A 84 -7.21 10.42 -18.39
N PRO A 85 -7.90 11.45 -18.88
CA PRO A 85 -8.52 12.45 -18.02
C PRO A 85 -9.43 11.81 -16.99
N ILE A 86 -9.37 12.32 -15.75
CA ILE A 86 -10.25 11.86 -14.68
C ILE A 86 -11.68 12.22 -15.03
N GLN A 87 -12.54 11.21 -15.00
CA GLN A 87 -13.97 11.39 -15.25
C GLN A 87 -14.62 12.04 -14.02
N GLN A 88 -14.92 13.34 -14.11
CA GLN A 88 -15.57 14.07 -13.02
C GLN A 88 -17.05 13.69 -12.86
N GLN A 89 -17.70 13.32 -13.96
CA GLN A 89 -19.08 12.82 -13.97
C GLN A 89 -19.05 11.31 -14.18
N TRP A 90 -19.53 10.59 -13.22
CA TRP A 90 -19.67 9.14 -13.24
C TRP A 90 -21.10 8.78 -12.79
N HIS A 91 -21.55 7.53 -12.99
CA HIS A 91 -22.93 7.13 -12.72
C HIS A 91 -23.02 6.08 -11.63
N GLN A 92 -22.14 5.09 -11.64
CA GLN A 92 -22.16 4.03 -10.64
C GLN A 92 -20.81 3.33 -10.51
N LEU A 93 -20.51 2.92 -9.29
CA LEU A 93 -19.45 1.99 -8.95
C LEU A 93 -20.10 0.74 -8.36
N GLN A 94 -19.79 -0.42 -8.92
CA GLN A 94 -20.37 -1.70 -8.51
C GLN A 94 -19.29 -2.70 -8.11
N LEU A 95 -19.50 -3.33 -6.98
CA LEU A 95 -18.81 -4.56 -6.57
C LEU A 95 -19.81 -5.69 -6.75
N LYS A 96 -19.40 -6.80 -7.41
CA LYS A 96 -20.24 -7.97 -7.65
C LYS A 96 -19.55 -9.22 -7.16
N ASP A 97 -20.15 -9.93 -6.22
CA ASP A 97 -19.66 -11.18 -5.62
C ASP A 97 -18.19 -11.09 -5.14
N ILE A 98 -17.77 -9.92 -4.65
CA ILE A 98 -16.38 -9.68 -4.26
C ILE A 98 -16.04 -10.52 -3.03
N THR A 99 -15.00 -11.34 -3.17
CA THR A 99 -14.41 -12.08 -2.06
C THR A 99 -12.93 -11.83 -1.99
N HIS A 100 -12.40 -11.64 -0.79
CA HIS A 100 -10.97 -11.46 -0.55
C HIS A 100 -10.54 -12.09 0.77
N THR A 101 -9.47 -12.89 0.74
CA THR A 101 -8.90 -13.56 1.89
C THR A 101 -7.67 -12.82 2.38
N TYR A 102 -7.75 -12.30 3.58
CA TYR A 102 -6.61 -11.66 4.24
C TYR A 102 -5.85 -12.69 5.09
N HIS A 103 -4.57 -12.88 4.80
CA HIS A 103 -3.69 -13.76 5.56
C HIS A 103 -2.88 -12.93 6.57
N THR A 104 -3.04 -13.21 7.85
CA THR A 104 -2.23 -12.57 8.90
C THR A 104 -0.95 -13.38 9.09
N GLU A 105 0.23 -12.75 8.86
CA GLU A 105 1.54 -13.43 8.97
C GLU A 105 1.86 -13.99 10.37
N ARG A 106 1.15 -13.56 11.42
CA ARG A 106 1.43 -13.92 12.82
C ARG A 106 0.58 -15.04 13.39
N GLU A 107 -0.54 -15.31 12.77
CA GLU A 107 -1.46 -16.37 13.18
C GLU A 107 -1.87 -17.11 11.90
N ASP A 108 -1.87 -18.44 11.90
CA ASP A 108 -2.36 -19.28 10.79
C ASP A 108 -3.88 -19.10 10.55
N THR A 109 -4.39 -17.88 10.80
CA THR A 109 -5.81 -17.52 10.67
C THR A 109 -5.99 -16.72 9.39
N SER A 110 -6.87 -17.18 8.52
CA SER A 110 -7.35 -16.45 7.37
C SER A 110 -8.68 -15.76 7.72
N PHE A 111 -8.78 -14.47 7.39
CA PHE A 111 -10.02 -13.72 7.49
C PHE A 111 -10.55 -13.47 6.08
N VAL A 112 -11.81 -13.84 5.83
CA VAL A 112 -12.44 -13.70 4.52
C VAL A 112 -13.43 -12.53 4.57
N VAL A 113 -13.30 -11.61 3.63
CA VAL A 113 -14.29 -10.56 3.36
C VAL A 113 -15.08 -10.96 2.12
N GLY A 114 -16.39 -11.02 2.24
CA GLY A 114 -17.28 -11.38 1.15
C GLY A 114 -17.98 -12.74 1.30
N PRO A 115 -18.83 -13.12 0.33
CA PRO A 115 -19.14 -12.36 -0.89
C PRO A 115 -19.86 -11.03 -0.63
N LEU A 116 -19.44 -9.97 -1.32
CA LEU A 116 -20.02 -8.63 -1.18
C LEU A 116 -20.59 -8.13 -2.50
N ASP A 117 -21.84 -7.67 -2.44
CA ASP A 117 -22.50 -6.90 -3.50
C ASP A 117 -22.74 -5.48 -2.98
N LEU A 118 -22.21 -4.50 -3.70
CA LEU A 118 -22.33 -3.10 -3.32
C LEU A 118 -22.41 -2.22 -4.57
N THR A 119 -23.36 -1.28 -4.56
CA THR A 119 -23.44 -0.24 -5.60
C THR A 119 -23.38 1.13 -4.96
N LEU A 120 -22.47 1.97 -5.41
CA LEU A 120 -22.35 3.38 -4.98
C LEU A 120 -22.79 4.30 -6.12
N ARG A 121 -23.38 5.43 -5.75
CA ARG A 121 -23.86 6.46 -6.67
C ARG A 121 -23.21 7.81 -6.42
N PRO A 122 -23.16 8.70 -7.42
CA PRO A 122 -22.62 10.04 -7.26
C PRO A 122 -23.37 10.86 -6.20
N GLY A 123 -22.61 11.65 -5.43
CA GLY A 123 -23.17 12.60 -4.48
C GLY A 123 -23.70 11.99 -3.17
N GLU A 124 -23.54 10.68 -2.94
CA GLU A 124 -23.92 10.03 -1.68
C GLU A 124 -22.88 10.29 -0.57
N LEU A 125 -23.36 10.59 0.63
CA LEU A 125 -22.57 10.48 1.86
C LEU A 125 -22.89 9.15 2.53
N VAL A 126 -21.96 8.19 2.44
CA VAL A 126 -22.10 6.82 2.93
C VAL A 126 -21.22 6.61 4.15
N PHE A 127 -21.82 6.21 5.27
CA PHE A 127 -21.05 5.72 6.41
C PHE A 127 -20.86 4.19 6.31
N ILE A 128 -19.63 3.73 6.49
CA ILE A 128 -19.27 2.33 6.60
C ILE A 128 -18.94 2.07 8.08
N VAL A 129 -19.75 1.25 8.73
CA VAL A 129 -19.68 1.01 10.17
C VAL A 129 -19.49 -0.49 10.48
N GLY A 130 -19.11 -0.81 11.71
CA GLY A 130 -18.91 -2.20 12.15
C GLY A 130 -17.85 -2.29 13.25
N GLY A 131 -17.78 -3.41 13.93
CA GLY A 131 -16.79 -3.67 14.98
C GLY A 131 -15.35 -3.68 14.47
N ASN A 132 -14.38 -3.69 15.40
CA ASN A 132 -12.97 -3.91 15.02
C ASN A 132 -12.82 -5.29 14.40
N GLY A 133 -12.07 -5.40 13.29
CA GLY A 133 -11.91 -6.65 12.56
C GLY A 133 -13.11 -7.06 11.69
N SER A 134 -14.16 -6.24 11.56
CA SER A 134 -15.33 -6.56 10.71
C SER A 134 -15.04 -6.51 9.19
N GLY A 135 -13.86 -6.04 8.75
CA GLY A 135 -13.48 -6.00 7.33
C GLY A 135 -13.58 -4.62 6.67
N LYS A 136 -13.89 -3.54 7.41
CA LYS A 136 -14.07 -2.17 6.86
C LYS A 136 -12.86 -1.67 6.06
N SER A 137 -11.66 -1.73 6.65
CA SER A 137 -10.45 -1.27 5.95
C SER A 137 -10.05 -2.19 4.78
N THR A 138 -10.41 -3.47 4.83
CA THR A 138 -10.26 -4.41 3.69
C THR A 138 -11.23 -4.03 2.58
N LEU A 139 -12.51 -3.77 2.89
CA LEU A 139 -13.49 -3.27 1.92
C LEU A 139 -13.02 -1.94 1.30
N ALA A 140 -12.51 -1.00 2.11
CA ALA A 140 -11.94 0.24 1.60
C ALA A 140 -10.84 0.00 0.56
N LYS A 141 -9.88 -0.88 0.87
CA LYS A 141 -8.77 -1.22 -0.04
C LYS A 141 -9.24 -1.92 -1.31
N LEU A 142 -10.28 -2.75 -1.23
CA LEU A 142 -10.93 -3.37 -2.39
C LEU A 142 -11.64 -2.32 -3.25
N LEU A 143 -12.43 -1.43 -2.64
CA LEU A 143 -13.10 -0.31 -3.31
C LEU A 143 -12.11 0.59 -4.06
N LEU A 144 -10.95 0.83 -3.47
CA LEU A 144 -9.90 1.65 -4.08
C LEU A 144 -9.08 0.90 -5.16
N GLY A 145 -9.31 -0.39 -5.36
CA GLY A 145 -8.48 -1.23 -6.23
C GLY A 145 -7.04 -1.41 -5.74
N LEU A 146 -6.77 -1.17 -4.44
CA LEU A 146 -5.47 -1.46 -3.81
C LEU A 146 -5.31 -2.96 -3.55
N TYR A 147 -6.41 -3.63 -3.25
CA TYR A 147 -6.48 -5.08 -3.21
C TYR A 147 -7.18 -5.60 -4.46
N VAL A 148 -6.65 -6.68 -5.02
CA VAL A 148 -7.31 -7.44 -6.09
C VAL A 148 -8.18 -8.48 -5.41
N PRO A 149 -9.47 -8.55 -5.72
CA PRO A 149 -10.34 -9.58 -5.15
C PRO A 149 -9.89 -10.97 -5.60
N ASP A 150 -10.08 -11.97 -4.74
CA ASP A 150 -9.82 -13.38 -5.08
C ASP A 150 -10.91 -13.91 -6.03
N SER A 151 -12.15 -13.40 -5.87
CA SER A 151 -13.26 -13.66 -6.79
C SER A 151 -14.17 -12.44 -6.87
N GLY A 152 -15.04 -12.43 -7.88
CA GLY A 152 -15.93 -11.32 -8.19
C GLY A 152 -15.26 -10.24 -9.03
N GLU A 153 -15.99 -9.18 -9.31
CA GLU A 153 -15.59 -8.13 -10.26
C GLU A 153 -16.00 -6.75 -9.80
N ILE A 154 -15.14 -5.76 -10.08
CA ILE A 154 -15.42 -4.34 -9.84
C ILE A 154 -15.75 -3.69 -11.18
N TYR A 155 -16.82 -2.89 -11.20
CA TYR A 155 -17.23 -2.14 -12.38
C TYR A 155 -17.34 -0.66 -12.06
N PHE A 156 -16.80 0.19 -12.91
CA PHE A 156 -16.95 1.63 -12.88
C PHE A 156 -17.63 2.09 -14.17
N ASP A 157 -18.83 2.64 -14.07
CA ASP A 157 -19.69 2.99 -15.21
C ASP A 157 -19.85 1.86 -16.25
N GLY A 158 -20.02 0.63 -15.77
CA GLY A 158 -20.15 -0.55 -16.61
C GLY A 158 -18.83 -1.08 -17.17
N GLN A 159 -17.72 -0.37 -17.01
CA GLN A 159 -16.39 -0.85 -17.37
C GLN A 159 -15.82 -1.72 -16.25
N ARG A 160 -15.46 -2.96 -16.58
CA ARG A 160 -14.75 -3.84 -15.64
C ARG A 160 -13.37 -3.31 -15.33
N ILE A 161 -13.00 -3.32 -14.05
CA ILE A 161 -11.69 -2.91 -13.58
C ILE A 161 -10.76 -4.11 -13.51
N ASP A 162 -9.65 -4.01 -14.24
CA ASP A 162 -8.60 -5.03 -14.33
C ASP A 162 -7.20 -4.39 -14.24
N ASP A 163 -6.15 -5.18 -14.50
CA ASP A 163 -4.76 -4.70 -14.39
C ASP A 163 -4.41 -3.60 -15.41
N GLN A 164 -5.17 -3.47 -16.50
CA GLN A 164 -4.90 -2.46 -17.54
C GLN A 164 -5.48 -1.09 -17.21
N ASN A 165 -6.56 -1.02 -16.46
CA ASN A 165 -7.27 0.24 -16.17
C ASN A 165 -7.36 0.59 -14.67
N ARG A 166 -6.82 -0.26 -13.77
CA ARG A 166 -6.88 -0.06 -12.32
C ARG A 166 -6.21 1.24 -11.88
N GLU A 167 -5.09 1.64 -12.51
CA GLU A 167 -4.43 2.91 -12.20
C GLU A 167 -5.33 4.11 -12.55
N TRP A 168 -5.95 4.09 -13.73
CA TRP A 168 -6.94 5.09 -14.11
C TRP A 168 -8.12 5.13 -13.13
N TYR A 169 -8.63 3.97 -12.73
CA TYR A 169 -9.71 3.87 -11.77
C TYR A 169 -9.34 4.49 -10.42
N ARG A 170 -8.16 4.21 -9.88
CA ARG A 170 -7.67 4.77 -8.61
C ARG A 170 -7.61 6.29 -8.62
N GLN A 171 -7.37 6.91 -9.76
CA GLN A 171 -7.31 8.36 -9.88
C GLN A 171 -8.65 9.07 -9.60
N HIS A 172 -9.76 8.35 -9.52
CA HIS A 172 -11.05 8.92 -9.15
C HIS A 172 -11.23 9.13 -7.64
N PHE A 173 -10.30 8.65 -6.83
CA PHE A 173 -10.41 8.69 -5.38
C PHE A 173 -9.41 9.65 -4.75
N ALA A 174 -9.90 10.45 -3.79
CA ALA A 174 -9.07 11.13 -2.78
C ALA A 174 -9.23 10.38 -1.46
N VAL A 175 -8.11 9.94 -0.89
CA VAL A 175 -8.15 9.00 0.24
C VAL A 175 -7.34 9.51 1.41
N VAL A 176 -7.92 9.41 2.61
CA VAL A 176 -7.19 9.63 3.85
C VAL A 176 -7.36 8.40 4.74
N PHE A 177 -6.27 7.63 4.87
CA PHE A 177 -6.21 6.45 5.74
C PHE A 177 -5.92 6.83 7.19
N ALA A 178 -6.26 5.93 8.12
CA ALA A 178 -5.95 6.07 9.53
C ALA A 178 -4.44 6.18 9.79
N ASP A 179 -3.64 5.37 9.07
CA ASP A 179 -2.17 5.31 9.09
C ASP A 179 -1.52 6.21 8.03
N PHE A 180 -1.95 7.44 7.93
CA PHE A 180 -1.52 8.40 6.92
C PHE A 180 -0.03 8.75 7.00
N PHE A 181 0.57 9.06 5.85
CA PHE A 181 1.86 9.72 5.75
C PHE A 181 1.69 11.15 5.20
N LEU A 182 2.35 12.11 5.83
CA LEU A 182 2.31 13.51 5.42
C LEU A 182 3.62 13.88 4.69
N PHE A 183 3.51 14.15 3.39
CA PHE A 183 4.62 14.70 2.60
C PHE A 183 4.81 16.19 2.88
N ASP A 184 6.03 16.69 2.72
CA ASP A 184 6.34 18.12 2.83
C ASP A 184 5.98 18.92 1.57
N ARG A 185 5.51 18.22 0.52
CA ARG A 185 5.10 18.79 -0.76
C ARG A 185 3.76 18.22 -1.22
N LEU A 186 3.02 19.03 -1.94
CA LEU A 186 1.79 18.67 -2.62
C LEU A 186 2.14 18.03 -3.97
N LEU A 187 2.44 16.72 -3.92
CA LEU A 187 2.92 15.97 -5.09
C LEU A 187 1.82 15.81 -6.14
N GLY A 188 2.19 15.95 -7.43
CA GLY A 188 1.26 15.75 -8.55
C GLY A 188 0.23 16.85 -8.75
N LEU A 189 0.37 17.97 -8.05
CA LEU A 189 -0.53 19.13 -8.13
C LEU A 189 0.23 20.35 -8.69
N ASP A 190 0.48 20.35 -10.00
CA ASP A 190 1.15 21.47 -10.69
C ASP A 190 0.11 22.40 -11.31
N ARG A 191 -0.39 23.38 -10.52
CA ARG A 191 -1.36 24.38 -10.95
C ARG A 191 -0.93 25.76 -10.46
N SER A 192 -1.16 26.79 -11.27
CA SER A 192 -0.78 28.18 -10.95
C SER A 192 -1.55 28.78 -9.77
N ASP A 193 -2.72 28.26 -9.45
CA ASP A 193 -3.61 28.70 -8.37
C ASP A 193 -3.46 27.87 -7.08
N LEU A 194 -2.58 26.87 -7.09
CA LEU A 194 -2.43 25.88 -6.00
C LEU A 194 -2.21 26.52 -4.63
N ASP A 195 -1.27 27.44 -4.54
CA ASP A 195 -0.91 28.09 -3.27
C ASP A 195 -2.06 28.94 -2.71
N GLN A 196 -2.80 29.62 -3.60
CA GLN A 196 -3.96 30.42 -3.20
C GLN A 196 -5.11 29.53 -2.69
N GLU A 197 -5.39 28.45 -3.39
CA GLU A 197 -6.41 27.49 -3.00
C GLU A 197 -6.01 26.78 -1.71
N ALA A 198 -4.75 26.34 -1.57
CA ALA A 198 -4.21 25.74 -0.36
C ALA A 198 -4.38 26.69 0.85
N ALA A 199 -4.10 27.98 0.69
CA ALA A 199 -4.30 28.98 1.75
C ALA A 199 -5.77 29.10 2.17
N ALA A 200 -6.71 28.97 1.23
CA ALA A 200 -8.14 28.97 1.54
C ALA A 200 -8.56 27.75 2.34
N TYR A 201 -8.07 26.55 1.98
CA TYR A 201 -8.34 25.32 2.74
C TYR A 201 -7.65 25.32 4.10
N LEU A 202 -6.40 25.82 4.21
CA LEU A 202 -5.71 25.94 5.50
C LEU A 202 -6.50 26.76 6.51
N ARG A 203 -7.15 27.85 6.09
CA ARG A 203 -8.06 28.63 6.94
C ARG A 203 -9.24 27.79 7.44
N ARG A 204 -9.90 27.01 6.55
CA ARG A 204 -11.00 26.12 6.91
C ARG A 204 -10.57 25.04 7.89
N LEU A 205 -9.35 24.50 7.70
CA LEU A 205 -8.76 23.51 8.59
C LEU A 205 -8.21 24.12 9.89
N ARG A 206 -8.29 25.45 10.06
CA ARG A 206 -7.76 26.20 11.21
C ARG A 206 -6.25 25.97 11.40
N LEU A 207 -5.51 25.92 10.29
CA LEU A 207 -4.05 25.69 10.26
C LEU A 207 -3.28 26.84 9.63
N ASP A 208 -3.94 27.86 9.10
CA ASP A 208 -3.34 29.02 8.40
C ASP A 208 -2.35 29.84 9.27
N HIS A 209 -2.56 29.83 10.58
CA HIS A 209 -1.65 30.46 11.56
C HIS A 209 -0.38 29.65 11.84
N LYS A 210 -0.29 28.40 11.36
CA LYS A 210 0.84 27.48 11.63
C LYS A 210 1.54 27.03 10.36
N VAL A 211 0.81 26.89 9.26
CA VAL A 211 1.31 26.33 8.01
C VAL A 211 0.93 27.25 6.87
N SER A 212 1.89 27.51 5.98
CA SER A 212 1.65 28.11 4.67
C SER A 212 2.14 27.17 3.56
N VAL A 213 1.64 27.38 2.35
CA VAL A 213 2.10 26.68 1.14
C VAL A 213 2.73 27.72 0.22
N GLN A 214 3.91 27.40 -0.31
CA GLN A 214 4.60 28.17 -1.31
C GLN A 214 5.25 27.22 -2.32
N ASP A 215 4.98 27.44 -3.60
CA ASP A 215 5.41 26.57 -4.69
C ASP A 215 5.07 25.08 -4.44
N GLY A 216 3.86 24.82 -3.93
CA GLY A 216 3.40 23.50 -3.57
C GLY A 216 4.14 22.85 -2.39
N LYS A 217 4.97 23.60 -1.64
CA LYS A 217 5.71 23.11 -0.48
C LYS A 217 5.11 23.65 0.81
N LEU A 218 4.94 22.76 1.81
CA LEU A 218 4.51 23.13 3.15
C LEU A 218 5.65 23.81 3.91
N SER A 219 5.37 24.92 4.60
CA SER A 219 6.36 25.63 5.42
C SER A 219 6.88 24.78 6.58
N THR A 220 6.09 23.84 7.09
CA THR A 220 6.46 22.89 8.14
C THR A 220 5.53 21.70 8.18
N THR A 221 6.06 20.55 8.61
CA THR A 221 5.32 19.34 9.01
C THR A 221 5.46 19.04 10.51
N ALA A 222 6.17 19.90 11.25
CA ALA A 222 6.39 19.78 12.70
C ALA A 222 5.15 20.26 13.48
N LEU A 223 4.09 19.47 13.41
CA LEU A 223 2.77 19.74 13.97
C LEU A 223 2.39 18.64 14.97
N SER A 224 1.39 18.91 15.85
CA SER A 224 0.77 17.86 16.66
C SER A 224 0.11 16.80 15.77
N GLN A 225 -0.11 15.59 16.29
CA GLN A 225 -0.71 14.50 15.53
C GLN A 225 -2.07 14.89 14.93
N GLY A 226 -2.96 15.49 15.72
CA GLY A 226 -4.25 15.97 15.22
C GLY A 226 -4.13 17.02 14.12
N GLN A 227 -3.17 17.97 14.23
CA GLN A 227 -2.92 18.97 13.20
C GLN A 227 -2.33 18.36 11.92
N ARG A 228 -1.41 17.42 12.06
CA ARG A 228 -0.89 16.65 10.91
C ARG A 228 -2.02 15.91 10.20
N LYS A 229 -2.91 15.27 10.95
CA LYS A 229 -4.07 14.57 10.40
C LYS A 229 -5.05 15.53 9.70
N ARG A 230 -5.25 16.77 10.22
CA ARG A 230 -6.00 17.81 9.50
C ARG A 230 -5.32 18.23 8.20
N LEU A 231 -4.00 18.30 8.21
CA LEU A 231 -3.24 18.70 7.01
C LEU A 231 -3.33 17.66 5.88
N THR A 232 -3.62 16.38 6.17
CA THR A 232 -3.88 15.39 5.11
C THR A 232 -5.16 15.67 4.33
N LEU A 233 -6.15 16.33 4.94
CA LEU A 233 -7.34 16.76 4.21
C LEU A 233 -7.02 17.82 3.14
N LEU A 234 -6.00 18.66 3.38
CA LEU A 234 -5.59 19.65 2.38
C LEU A 234 -5.25 18.98 1.05
N THR A 235 -4.43 17.94 1.07
CA THR A 235 -4.07 17.20 -0.14
C THR A 235 -5.31 16.61 -0.80
N ALA A 236 -6.15 15.92 -0.03
CA ALA A 236 -7.37 15.32 -0.55
C ALA A 236 -8.30 16.35 -1.21
N TYR A 237 -8.47 17.54 -0.62
CA TYR A 237 -9.29 18.60 -1.21
C TYR A 237 -8.68 19.15 -2.51
N LEU A 238 -7.37 19.38 -2.54
CA LEU A 238 -6.67 19.95 -3.68
C LEU A 238 -6.60 19.01 -4.89
N GLU A 239 -6.77 17.70 -4.67
CA GLU A 239 -6.81 16.71 -5.76
C GLU A 239 -8.09 16.79 -6.61
N HIS A 240 -9.16 17.42 -6.12
CA HIS A 240 -10.45 17.59 -6.83
C HIS A 240 -11.06 16.29 -7.37
N ARG A 241 -10.85 15.18 -6.68
CA ARG A 241 -11.39 13.89 -7.09
C ARG A 241 -12.91 13.82 -6.89
N PRO A 242 -13.64 13.02 -7.69
CA PRO A 242 -15.09 12.88 -7.53
C PRO A 242 -15.51 12.06 -6.32
N ILE A 243 -14.65 11.16 -5.82
CA ILE A 243 -14.96 10.25 -4.71
C ILE A 243 -13.92 10.44 -3.60
N PHE A 244 -14.40 10.64 -2.37
CA PHE A 244 -13.58 10.75 -1.17
C PHE A 244 -13.77 9.52 -0.30
N LEU A 245 -12.67 9.02 0.27
CA LEU A 245 -12.69 7.97 1.27
C LEU A 245 -11.91 8.40 2.50
N PHE A 246 -12.57 8.39 3.66
CA PHE A 246 -11.99 8.68 4.96
C PHE A 246 -12.04 7.42 5.83
N ASP A 247 -10.86 6.86 6.16
CA ASP A 247 -10.75 5.68 7.01
C ASP A 247 -10.41 6.10 8.44
N GLU A 248 -11.42 6.09 9.33
CA GLU A 248 -11.32 6.45 10.76
C GLU A 248 -10.62 7.79 11.01
N TRP A 249 -10.79 8.74 10.08
CA TRP A 249 -10.06 9.99 10.12
C TRP A 249 -10.33 10.82 11.38
N ALA A 250 -11.57 10.85 11.83
CA ALA A 250 -12.00 11.68 12.96
C ALA A 250 -11.66 11.10 14.34
N ALA A 251 -11.21 9.84 14.42
CA ALA A 251 -10.99 9.13 15.70
C ALA A 251 -10.06 9.87 16.68
N ASP A 252 -8.96 10.47 16.14
CA ASP A 252 -7.94 11.15 16.94
C ASP A 252 -8.07 12.68 16.94
N GLN A 253 -9.23 13.21 16.52
CA GLN A 253 -9.48 14.65 16.51
C GLN A 253 -10.06 15.11 17.85
N ASP A 254 -9.79 16.38 18.21
CA ASP A 254 -10.48 17.02 19.32
C ASP A 254 -12.00 17.14 19.02
N PRO A 255 -12.86 17.12 20.05
CA PRO A 255 -14.31 17.12 19.86
C PRO A 255 -14.83 18.28 18.99
N VAL A 256 -14.23 19.47 19.12
CA VAL A 256 -14.65 20.65 18.37
C VAL A 256 -14.37 20.50 16.88
N PHE A 257 -13.20 19.99 16.53
CA PHE A 257 -12.87 19.80 15.12
C PHE A 257 -13.53 18.55 14.53
N LYS A 258 -13.79 17.55 15.35
CA LYS A 258 -14.60 16.38 14.96
C LYS A 258 -16.00 16.84 14.54
N ASP A 259 -16.64 17.70 15.30
CA ASP A 259 -17.94 18.29 14.96
C ASP A 259 -17.87 19.06 13.64
N VAL A 260 -16.90 19.94 13.45
CA VAL A 260 -16.67 20.65 12.18
C VAL A 260 -16.51 19.69 10.99
N PHE A 261 -15.79 18.59 11.17
CA PHE A 261 -15.59 17.62 10.11
C PHE A 261 -16.91 17.01 9.65
N TYR A 262 -17.72 16.52 10.58
CA TYR A 262 -18.97 15.83 10.25
C TYR A 262 -20.08 16.80 9.84
N THR A 263 -20.21 17.95 10.51
CA THR A 263 -21.35 18.87 10.29
C THR A 263 -21.10 19.93 9.23
N GLU A 264 -19.84 20.26 8.93
CA GLU A 264 -19.52 21.29 7.95
C GLU A 264 -18.77 20.72 6.74
N LEU A 265 -17.64 20.01 6.96
CA LEU A 265 -16.74 19.62 5.87
C LEU A 265 -17.34 18.50 4.99
N LEU A 266 -17.87 17.43 5.57
CA LEU A 266 -18.49 16.36 4.78
C LEU A 266 -19.74 16.84 4.02
N PRO A 267 -20.71 17.57 4.64
CA PRO A 267 -21.84 18.15 3.91
C PRO A 267 -21.42 19.11 2.78
N GLN A 268 -20.36 19.90 2.99
CA GLN A 268 -19.88 20.79 1.95
C GLN A 268 -19.36 20.02 0.73
N LEU A 269 -18.55 18.98 0.91
CA LEU A 269 -18.06 18.12 -0.18
C LEU A 269 -19.24 17.50 -0.93
N ARG A 270 -20.23 16.97 -0.21
CA ARG A 270 -21.42 16.40 -0.80
C ARG A 270 -22.21 17.43 -1.61
N ASN A 271 -22.40 18.66 -1.09
CA ASN A 271 -23.11 19.74 -1.78
C ASN A 271 -22.35 20.20 -3.06
N GLN A 272 -21.06 19.91 -3.15
CA GLN A 272 -20.27 20.07 -4.36
C GLN A 272 -20.43 18.89 -5.34
N GLY A 273 -21.33 17.94 -5.07
CA GLY A 273 -21.56 16.76 -5.89
C GLY A 273 -20.52 15.63 -5.69
N ARG A 274 -19.69 15.71 -4.64
CA ARG A 274 -18.72 14.66 -4.33
C ARG A 274 -19.39 13.50 -3.61
N THR A 275 -18.95 12.29 -3.91
CA THR A 275 -19.33 11.09 -3.16
C THR A 275 -18.37 10.89 -2.03
N ILE A 276 -18.87 10.57 -0.85
CA ILE A 276 -18.05 10.45 0.35
C ILE A 276 -18.32 9.10 1.00
N LEU A 277 -17.26 8.32 1.19
CA LEU A 277 -17.23 7.09 1.96
C LEU A 277 -16.50 7.38 3.27
N CYS A 278 -17.20 7.28 4.38
CA CYS A 278 -16.65 7.57 5.70
C CYS A 278 -16.72 6.34 6.59
N ILE A 279 -15.57 5.72 6.86
CA ILE A 279 -15.47 4.67 7.87
C ILE A 279 -15.38 5.36 9.23
N SER A 280 -16.36 5.08 10.10
CA SER A 280 -16.44 5.71 11.42
C SER A 280 -17.11 4.81 12.46
N HIS A 281 -16.74 5.03 13.72
CA HIS A 281 -17.40 4.47 14.90
C HIS A 281 -18.22 5.52 15.65
N ASP A 282 -18.27 6.77 15.16
CA ASP A 282 -18.96 7.89 15.81
C ASP A 282 -20.45 7.89 15.46
N ASP A 283 -21.25 7.10 16.15
CA ASP A 283 -22.68 6.91 15.93
C ASP A 283 -23.50 8.19 16.07
N HIS A 284 -23.01 9.16 16.86
CA HIS A 284 -23.61 10.48 17.02
C HIS A 284 -23.88 11.20 15.69
N TYR A 285 -23.02 10.97 14.67
CA TYR A 285 -23.10 11.64 13.37
C TYR A 285 -23.77 10.80 12.27
N PHE A 286 -24.21 9.59 12.55
CA PHE A 286 -24.79 8.70 11.53
C PHE A 286 -26.04 9.28 10.87
N HIS A 287 -26.79 10.12 11.56
CA HIS A 287 -27.97 10.81 11.03
C HIS A 287 -27.64 11.78 9.88
N LEU A 288 -26.38 12.16 9.69
CA LEU A 288 -25.94 13.03 8.59
C LEU A 288 -25.73 12.29 7.27
N ALA A 289 -25.64 10.96 7.31
CA ALA A 289 -25.46 10.12 6.15
C ALA A 289 -26.71 10.06 5.27
N ASP A 290 -26.51 9.80 3.98
CA ASP A 290 -27.58 9.36 3.08
C ASP A 290 -27.81 7.85 3.20
N ARG A 291 -26.76 7.12 3.61
CA ARG A 291 -26.75 5.66 3.65
C ARG A 291 -25.75 5.13 4.66
N ILE A 292 -26.12 4.07 5.34
CA ILE A 292 -25.25 3.36 6.28
C ILE A 292 -25.10 1.91 5.82
N ILE A 293 -23.84 1.48 5.70
CA ILE A 293 -23.45 0.10 5.40
C ILE A 293 -22.76 -0.46 6.62
N LYS A 294 -23.35 -1.48 7.24
CA LYS A 294 -22.73 -2.16 8.38
C LYS A 294 -22.07 -3.46 7.94
N LEU A 295 -20.78 -3.59 8.29
CA LEU A 295 -20.06 -4.85 8.14
C LEU A 295 -19.99 -5.58 9.47
N ASP A 296 -20.19 -6.89 9.41
CA ASP A 296 -19.95 -7.81 10.51
C ASP A 296 -19.30 -9.08 9.96
N TYR A 297 -18.21 -9.55 10.59
CA TYR A 297 -17.44 -10.73 10.19
C TYR A 297 -17.17 -10.85 8.67
N GLY A 298 -16.82 -9.73 8.03
CA GLY A 298 -16.47 -9.70 6.60
C GLY A 298 -17.66 -9.66 5.63
N GLN A 299 -18.88 -9.58 6.12
CA GLN A 299 -20.11 -9.51 5.32
C GLN A 299 -20.88 -8.21 5.57
N ILE A 300 -21.69 -7.80 4.61
CA ILE A 300 -22.64 -6.71 4.80
C ILE A 300 -23.81 -7.24 5.63
N GLU A 301 -23.92 -6.79 6.89
CA GLU A 301 -25.04 -7.13 7.76
C GLU A 301 -26.31 -6.38 7.33
N TYR A 302 -26.16 -5.10 7.02
CA TYR A 302 -27.22 -4.29 6.39
C TYR A 302 -26.64 -3.16 5.56
N ASP A 303 -27.44 -2.72 4.61
CA ASP A 303 -27.21 -1.60 3.72
C ASP A 303 -28.51 -0.79 3.67
N LYS A 304 -28.54 0.33 4.40
CA LYS A 304 -29.77 1.08 4.65
C LYS A 304 -29.63 2.52 4.18
N ALA A 305 -30.47 2.93 3.24
CA ALA A 305 -30.70 4.35 2.96
C ALA A 305 -31.44 5.01 4.15
N LEU A 306 -31.03 6.22 4.50
CA LEU A 306 -31.69 7.01 5.52
C LEU A 306 -32.62 8.00 4.82
N ASP A 307 -33.93 7.96 5.21
CA ASP A 307 -34.89 9.00 4.81
C ASP A 307 -34.47 10.30 5.50
N ARG A 308 -34.18 11.31 4.73
CA ARG A 308 -33.97 12.66 5.29
C ARG A 308 -35.31 13.28 5.46
N ASP A 309 -35.64 13.64 6.68
CA ASP A 309 -36.59 14.68 6.86
C ASP A 309 -36.10 15.96 6.16
N PRO A 310 -36.89 16.60 5.29
CA PRO A 310 -36.47 17.84 4.66
C PRO A 310 -36.12 18.82 5.76
N VAL A 311 -34.85 19.25 5.78
CA VAL A 311 -34.37 20.29 6.70
C VAL A 311 -35.36 21.44 6.63
N GLN A 312 -36.09 21.68 7.72
CA GLN A 312 -36.87 22.88 7.89
C GLN A 312 -35.92 24.07 7.78
N GLY A 313 -36.00 24.79 6.66
CA GLY A 313 -35.23 25.98 6.33
C GLY A 313 -35.49 27.18 7.21
#